data_26af355f25d825d615524028407dfbef
#
_entry.id   26af355f25d825d615524028407dfbef
#
_cell.length_a   1.000
_cell.length_b   1.000
_cell.length_c   1.000
_cell.angle_alpha   90.00
_cell.angle_beta   90.00
_cell.angle_gamma   90.00
#
_symmetry.space_group_name_H-M   'P 1'
#
loop_
_entity.id
_entity.type
_entity.pdbx_description
1 polymer ?
#
loop_
_entity_poly.entity_id
_entity_poly.type
_entity_poly.pdbx_seq_one_letter_code
_entity_poly.pdbx_strand_id
1 'polypeptide(L)'
;PIGMIEVEPVDAESEVMEIVEPKPEPEGYNPTYGSTYDRVMDRGYVICGTKANFPGFSEKKLVEFEDRWVGFDADICRAIAIAVFGDESAIEYEVVDGRTRFEFLIDGTIDVLSAATTYTFSRNVEKKLEFLPTTYYDGQGFIVRRTLGVSSAKQLHGAKICFSGSGTAKNNIKDFFKLHNLDYVPVEVPVGKSVKDFYIDGKCDMYGTDASGLASNRYGFKHPERHVIL
;
A
#
# COMPACT_ATOMS: atom_id res chain seq x y z
N PRO A 1 -3.08 -4.22 -50.88
CA PRO A 1 -1.73 -3.74 -50.65
C PRO A 1 -1.70 -3.01 -49.29
N ILE A 2 -1.00 -3.60 -48.37
CA ILE A 2 -0.79 -3.04 -47.04
C ILE A 2 0.36 -2.06 -47.17
N GLY A 3 0.08 -0.74 -47.01
CA GLY A 3 1.11 0.28 -46.95
C GLY A 3 2.03 0.07 -45.75
N MET A 4 3.31 -0.08 -46.04
CA MET A 4 4.34 -0.04 -44.99
C MET A 4 4.47 1.40 -44.49
N ILE A 5 4.34 1.59 -43.20
CA ILE A 5 4.68 2.84 -42.53
C ILE A 5 6.20 2.82 -42.33
N GLU A 6 6.89 3.72 -43.02
CA GLU A 6 8.31 3.99 -42.76
C GLU A 6 8.42 4.71 -41.44
N VAL A 7 9.11 4.08 -40.49
CA VAL A 7 9.47 4.70 -39.19
C VAL A 7 10.83 5.34 -39.37
N GLU A 8 10.88 6.66 -39.33
CA GLU A 8 12.15 7.39 -39.32
C GLU A 8 12.93 7.07 -38.01
N PRO A 9 14.26 6.94 -38.05
CA PRO A 9 15.08 6.70 -36.89
C PRO A 9 15.06 7.94 -36.00
N VAL A 10 14.71 7.74 -34.72
CA VAL A 10 14.84 8.76 -33.67
C VAL A 10 16.33 8.87 -33.35
N ASP A 11 16.91 10.02 -33.61
CA ASP A 11 18.28 10.33 -33.20
C ASP A 11 18.36 10.27 -31.67
N ALA A 12 19.12 9.30 -31.17
CA ALA A 12 19.45 9.19 -29.76
C ALA A 12 20.54 10.22 -29.45
N GLU A 13 20.16 11.47 -29.27
CA GLU A 13 21.01 12.40 -28.54
C GLU A 13 21.01 11.95 -27.06
N SER A 14 22.21 11.62 -26.58
CA SER A 14 22.45 11.27 -25.19
C SER A 14 22.11 12.47 -24.32
N GLU A 15 20.93 12.48 -23.70
CA GLU A 15 20.63 13.39 -22.61
C GLU A 15 21.59 13.07 -21.47
N VAL A 16 22.56 13.94 -21.29
CA VAL A 16 23.40 13.96 -20.09
C VAL A 16 22.44 14.23 -18.93
N MET A 17 22.27 13.24 -18.05
CA MET A 17 21.52 13.43 -16.81
C MET A 17 22.15 14.60 -16.05
N GLU A 18 21.45 15.73 -16.05
CA GLU A 18 21.80 16.89 -15.24
C GLU A 18 21.77 16.44 -13.77
N ILE A 19 22.90 16.55 -13.09
CA ILE A 19 22.98 16.27 -11.64
C ILE A 19 22.15 17.36 -10.98
N VAL A 20 20.92 17.01 -10.61
CA VAL A 20 20.03 17.90 -9.85
C VAL A 20 20.66 18.11 -8.48
N GLU A 21 21.10 19.33 -8.21
CA GLU A 21 21.55 19.70 -6.86
C GLU A 21 20.49 19.35 -5.83
N PRO A 22 20.87 18.82 -4.64
CA PRO A 22 19.92 18.48 -3.61
C PRO A 22 19.10 19.71 -3.24
N LYS A 23 17.76 19.55 -3.22
CA LYS A 23 16.84 20.60 -2.79
C LYS A 23 17.24 21.09 -1.40
N PRO A 24 17.18 22.43 -1.14
CA PRO A 24 17.39 22.95 0.19
C PRO A 24 16.44 22.30 1.19
N GLU A 25 16.97 21.96 2.36
CA GLU A 25 16.20 21.32 3.44
C GLU A 25 14.97 22.15 3.80
N PRO A 26 13.82 21.51 4.09
CA PRO A 26 12.58 22.21 4.41
C PRO A 26 12.74 23.05 5.68
N GLU A 27 12.23 24.28 5.68
CA GLU A 27 12.15 25.13 6.87
C GLU A 27 11.37 24.38 7.98
N GLY A 28 12.03 24.11 9.09
CA GLY A 28 11.49 23.36 10.24
C GLY A 28 12.24 22.06 10.57
N TYR A 29 13.28 21.73 9.82
CA TYR A 29 14.21 20.67 10.20
C TYR A 29 14.87 21.02 11.53
N ASN A 30 14.69 20.16 12.55
CA ASN A 30 15.35 20.37 13.83
C ASN A 30 16.76 19.74 13.80
N PRO A 31 17.83 20.53 13.73
CA PRO A 31 19.20 20.02 13.59
C PRO A 31 19.71 19.28 14.84
N THR A 32 18.92 19.16 15.90
CA THR A 32 19.32 18.47 17.12
C THR A 32 19.30 16.93 16.96
N TYR A 33 18.58 16.42 15.98
CA TYR A 33 18.66 15.04 15.53
C TYR A 33 19.08 15.07 14.09
N GLY A 34 20.25 14.62 13.74
CA GLY A 34 20.72 14.45 12.38
C GLY A 34 19.63 13.85 11.45
N SER A 35 19.89 13.73 10.18
CA SER A 35 18.94 13.13 9.23
C SER A 35 18.45 11.75 9.71
N THR A 36 17.36 11.25 9.17
CA THR A 36 16.93 9.86 9.44
C THR A 36 18.09 8.88 9.22
N TYR A 37 18.92 9.13 8.21
CA TYR A 37 20.12 8.36 7.94
C TYR A 37 21.10 8.38 9.12
N ASP A 38 21.44 9.56 9.67
CA ASP A 38 22.37 9.66 10.80
C ASP A 38 21.85 8.89 12.02
N ARG A 39 20.55 9.00 12.31
CA ARG A 39 19.91 8.27 13.40
C ARG A 39 19.98 6.75 13.19
N VAL A 40 19.76 6.29 11.95
CA VAL A 40 19.85 4.88 11.57
C VAL A 40 21.29 4.38 11.71
N MET A 41 22.27 5.16 11.23
CA MET A 41 23.69 4.81 11.33
C MET A 41 24.17 4.75 12.78
N ASP A 42 23.81 5.71 13.63
CA ASP A 42 24.17 5.73 15.06
C ASP A 42 23.55 4.54 15.81
N ARG A 43 22.35 4.12 15.46
CA ARG A 43 21.65 2.99 16.07
C ARG A 43 22.18 1.64 15.56
N GLY A 44 22.63 1.57 14.32
CA GLY A 44 23.16 0.36 13.69
C GLY A 44 22.11 -0.54 13.04
N TYR A 45 20.84 -0.14 12.96
CA TYR A 45 19.77 -0.87 12.29
C TYR A 45 18.62 0.06 11.85
N VAL A 46 17.80 -0.43 10.92
CA VAL A 46 16.59 0.25 10.41
C VAL A 46 15.37 -0.21 11.18
N ILE A 47 14.47 0.70 11.58
CA ILE A 47 13.12 0.33 12.05
C ILE A 47 12.14 0.51 10.89
N CYS A 48 11.59 -0.61 10.42
CA CYS A 48 10.64 -0.62 9.30
C CYS A 48 9.21 -0.85 9.78
N GLY A 49 8.34 0.13 9.51
CA GLY A 49 6.90 -0.02 9.73
C GLY A 49 6.27 -0.92 8.67
N THR A 50 5.59 -2.00 9.10
CA THR A 50 4.89 -2.89 8.19
C THR A 50 3.58 -3.40 8.80
N LYS A 51 2.67 -3.92 7.97
CA LYS A 51 1.42 -4.51 8.46
C LYS A 51 1.66 -5.90 9.02
N ALA A 52 0.96 -6.24 10.11
CA ALA A 52 0.84 -7.63 10.53
C ALA A 52 -0.30 -8.32 9.76
N ASN A 53 -0.22 -9.64 9.61
CA ASN A 53 -1.29 -10.47 9.04
C ASN A 53 -1.80 -10.02 7.67
N PHE A 54 -0.87 -9.68 6.77
CA PHE A 54 -1.15 -9.32 5.40
C PHE A 54 -0.49 -10.32 4.44
N PRO A 55 -1.08 -11.51 4.25
CA PRO A 55 -0.52 -12.62 3.48
C PRO A 55 0.00 -12.21 2.10
N GLY A 56 1.22 -12.63 1.79
CA GLY A 56 1.94 -12.28 0.57
C GLY A 56 2.70 -10.96 0.61
N PHE A 57 2.34 -10.04 1.51
CA PHE A 57 3.01 -8.73 1.67
C PHE A 57 3.80 -8.64 2.97
N SER A 58 3.16 -8.85 4.10
CA SER A 58 3.85 -8.88 5.39
C SER A 58 3.07 -9.72 6.42
N GLU A 59 3.69 -10.74 6.88
CA GLU A 59 3.17 -11.59 7.95
C GLU A 59 4.32 -12.20 8.75
N LYS A 60 4.09 -12.43 10.04
CA LYS A 60 5.03 -13.11 10.89
C LYS A 60 4.74 -14.61 10.85
N LYS A 61 5.69 -15.41 10.43
CA LYS A 61 5.58 -16.86 10.31
C LYS A 61 6.68 -17.58 11.04
N LEU A 62 6.36 -18.73 11.58
CA LEU A 62 7.36 -19.67 12.09
C LEU A 62 8.05 -20.36 10.89
N VAL A 63 9.31 -20.02 10.65
CA VAL A 63 10.15 -20.59 9.59
C VAL A 63 11.37 -21.22 10.26
N GLU A 64 11.59 -22.52 10.07
CA GLU A 64 12.73 -23.24 10.66
C GLU A 64 12.87 -23.04 12.19
N PHE A 65 11.73 -23.02 12.90
CA PHE A 65 11.61 -22.80 14.36
C PHE A 65 11.90 -21.38 14.84
N GLU A 66 12.02 -20.41 13.92
CA GLU A 66 12.18 -18.99 14.25
C GLU A 66 11.01 -18.16 13.70
N ASP A 67 10.59 -17.17 14.45
CA ASP A 67 9.62 -16.17 14.02
C ASP A 67 10.26 -15.23 13.01
N ARG A 68 9.83 -15.32 11.74
CA ARG A 68 10.33 -14.47 10.66
C ARG A 68 9.22 -13.65 10.01
N TRP A 69 9.55 -12.43 9.67
CA TRP A 69 8.72 -11.62 8.78
C TRP A 69 8.93 -12.08 7.35
N VAL A 70 7.83 -12.36 6.63
CA VAL A 70 7.86 -12.84 5.25
C VAL A 70 6.89 -12.06 4.38
N GLY A 71 7.21 -11.95 3.10
CA GLY A 71 6.39 -11.30 2.09
C GLY A 71 7.02 -10.05 1.49
N PHE A 72 6.37 -9.54 0.44
CA PHE A 72 6.91 -8.49 -0.42
C PHE A 72 7.31 -7.22 0.35
N ASP A 73 6.43 -6.69 1.22
CA ASP A 73 6.73 -5.50 2.02
C ASP A 73 7.87 -5.77 3.01
N ALA A 74 7.92 -6.96 3.61
CA ALA A 74 9.00 -7.37 4.51
C ALA A 74 10.34 -7.51 3.76
N ASP A 75 10.31 -8.00 2.50
CA ASP A 75 11.49 -8.12 1.66
C ASP A 75 12.05 -6.75 1.25
N ILE A 76 11.19 -5.78 0.96
CA ILE A 76 11.60 -4.39 0.73
C ILE A 76 12.31 -3.81 1.97
N CYS A 77 11.77 -4.04 3.16
CA CYS A 77 12.42 -3.62 4.41
C CYS A 77 13.83 -4.22 4.55
N ARG A 78 13.99 -5.53 4.30
CA ARG A 78 15.31 -6.19 4.32
C ARG A 78 16.26 -5.64 3.26
N ALA A 79 15.75 -5.38 2.05
CA ALA A 79 16.56 -4.78 0.98
C ALA A 79 17.12 -3.41 1.37
N ILE A 80 16.34 -2.60 2.13
CA ILE A 80 16.83 -1.33 2.66
C ILE A 80 17.94 -1.55 3.70
N ALA A 81 17.77 -2.50 4.62
CA ALA A 81 18.81 -2.84 5.60
C ALA A 81 20.11 -3.30 4.92
N ILE A 82 20.00 -4.15 3.90
CA ILE A 82 21.16 -4.58 3.08
C ILE A 82 21.81 -3.38 2.39
N ALA A 83 21.03 -2.49 1.82
CA ALA A 83 21.57 -1.32 1.11
C ALA A 83 22.31 -0.35 2.05
N VAL A 84 21.88 -0.22 3.30
CA VAL A 84 22.49 0.69 4.29
C VAL A 84 23.66 0.04 5.01
N PHE A 85 23.53 -1.23 5.42
CA PHE A 85 24.47 -1.90 6.31
C PHE A 85 25.20 -3.09 5.67
N GLY A 86 24.78 -3.56 4.49
CA GLY A 86 25.27 -4.81 3.91
C GLY A 86 24.79 -6.07 4.64
N ASP A 87 23.81 -5.93 5.56
CA ASP A 87 23.33 -6.98 6.45
C ASP A 87 21.79 -6.98 6.50
N GLU A 88 21.17 -8.10 6.14
CA GLU A 88 19.71 -8.25 6.18
C GLU A 88 19.14 -8.33 7.61
N SER A 89 19.99 -8.62 8.59
CA SER A 89 19.60 -8.70 10.00
C SER A 89 19.62 -7.36 10.72
N ALA A 90 20.20 -6.32 10.11
CA ALA A 90 20.24 -4.97 10.67
C ALA A 90 18.87 -4.25 10.52
N ILE A 91 17.80 -4.90 10.98
CA ILE A 91 16.43 -4.43 10.85
C ILE A 91 15.57 -4.84 12.04
N GLU A 92 14.70 -3.93 12.47
CA GLU A 92 13.57 -4.20 13.33
C GLU A 92 12.25 -3.87 12.61
N TYR A 93 11.21 -4.62 12.91
CA TYR A 93 9.88 -4.42 12.33
C TYR A 93 8.91 -3.89 13.39
N GLU A 94 8.30 -2.76 13.09
CA GLU A 94 7.22 -2.18 13.88
C GLU A 94 5.88 -2.40 13.18
N VAL A 95 4.88 -2.87 13.93
CA VAL A 95 3.55 -3.13 13.37
C VAL A 95 2.77 -1.84 13.26
N VAL A 96 2.35 -1.50 12.05
CA VAL A 96 1.55 -0.30 11.79
C VAL A 96 0.19 -0.63 11.18
N ASP A 97 -0.76 0.26 11.39
CA ASP A 97 -2.07 0.23 10.76
C ASP A 97 -2.37 1.54 9.98
N GLY A 98 -3.59 1.66 9.48
CA GLY A 98 -4.00 2.85 8.72
C GLY A 98 -4.00 4.16 9.52
N ARG A 99 -3.95 4.10 10.86
CA ARG A 99 -3.93 5.25 11.76
C ARG A 99 -2.50 5.65 12.11
N THR A 100 -1.70 4.68 12.54
CA THR A 100 -0.39 4.91 13.15
C THR A 100 0.74 5.08 12.13
N ARG A 101 0.63 4.49 10.95
CA ARG A 101 1.73 4.40 9.97
C ARG A 101 2.39 5.73 9.62
N PHE A 102 1.60 6.81 9.49
CA PHE A 102 2.15 8.12 9.13
C PHE A 102 2.64 8.89 10.36
N GLU A 103 1.97 8.74 11.50
CA GLU A 103 2.39 9.33 12.76
C GLU A 103 3.73 8.77 13.20
N PHE A 104 3.90 7.44 13.16
CA PHE A 104 5.15 6.76 13.50
C PHE A 104 6.31 7.12 12.57
N LEU A 105 6.02 7.43 11.30
CA LEU A 105 7.05 7.91 10.39
C LEU A 105 7.44 9.36 10.67
N ILE A 106 6.47 10.21 11.03
CA ILE A 106 6.68 11.64 11.31
C ILE A 106 7.40 11.84 12.64
N ASP A 107 7.03 11.08 13.68
CA ASP A 107 7.62 11.20 15.02
C ASP A 107 8.94 10.41 15.18
N GLY A 108 9.31 9.61 14.17
CA GLY A 108 10.55 8.83 14.14
C GLY A 108 10.49 7.51 14.90
N THR A 109 9.30 7.03 15.28
CA THR A 109 9.09 5.67 15.81
C THR A 109 9.54 4.63 14.79
N ILE A 110 9.33 4.90 13.50
CA ILE A 110 9.87 4.13 12.37
C ILE A 110 10.71 5.04 11.47
N ASP A 111 11.68 4.47 10.77
CA ASP A 111 12.53 5.18 9.81
C ASP A 111 11.99 5.09 8.39
N VAL A 112 11.42 3.93 8.04
CA VAL A 112 10.84 3.65 6.74
C VAL A 112 9.49 2.95 6.89
N LEU A 113 8.63 3.10 5.90
CA LEU A 113 7.31 2.49 5.87
C LEU A 113 7.15 1.65 4.60
N SER A 114 7.04 0.33 4.75
CA SER A 114 6.65 -0.61 3.70
C SER A 114 5.41 -1.39 4.15
N ALA A 115 4.23 -0.90 3.77
CA ALA A 115 2.96 -1.34 4.34
C ALA A 115 1.78 -1.16 3.37
N ALA A 116 1.95 -1.55 2.09
CA ALA A 116 0.94 -1.37 1.04
C ALA A 116 0.36 0.06 1.06
N THR A 117 1.22 1.06 0.96
CA THR A 117 0.85 2.47 1.11
C THR A 117 0.80 3.17 -0.24
N THR A 118 -0.39 3.58 -0.66
CA THR A 118 -0.60 4.30 -1.93
C THR A 118 0.12 5.65 -1.92
N TYR A 119 0.94 5.92 -2.95
CA TYR A 119 1.43 7.26 -3.22
C TYR A 119 0.25 8.17 -3.59
N THR A 120 0.15 9.33 -2.95
CA THR A 120 -0.77 10.40 -3.35
C THR A 120 -0.09 11.75 -3.15
N PHE A 121 -0.47 12.72 -3.98
CA PHE A 121 0.04 14.08 -3.88
C PHE A 121 -0.16 14.67 -2.46
N SER A 122 -1.35 14.50 -1.88
CA SER A 122 -1.64 15.00 -0.54
C SER A 122 -0.77 14.37 0.55
N ARG A 123 -0.47 13.08 0.45
CA ARG A 123 0.43 12.40 1.40
C ARG A 123 1.86 12.92 1.28
N ASN A 124 2.32 13.13 0.05
CA ASN A 124 3.67 13.63 -0.19
C ASN A 124 3.81 15.09 0.24
N VAL A 125 2.87 15.96 -0.15
CA VAL A 125 2.97 17.41 0.06
C VAL A 125 2.45 17.83 1.44
N GLU A 126 1.22 17.43 1.79
CA GLU A 126 0.57 17.91 3.02
C GLU A 126 1.16 17.23 4.27
N LYS A 127 1.49 15.94 4.18
CA LYS A 127 2.11 15.20 5.29
C LYS A 127 3.63 15.30 5.30
N LYS A 128 4.23 15.95 4.28
CA LYS A 128 5.69 16.10 4.13
C LYS A 128 6.43 14.74 4.18
N LEU A 129 5.82 13.72 3.55
CA LEU A 129 6.41 12.39 3.48
C LEU A 129 7.16 12.23 2.16
N GLU A 130 8.39 11.73 2.22
CA GLU A 130 9.13 11.35 1.03
C GLU A 130 8.70 9.94 0.59
N PHE A 131 8.28 9.81 -0.66
CA PHE A 131 7.97 8.52 -1.27
C PHE A 131 9.11 8.09 -2.19
N LEU A 132 9.64 6.91 -1.94
CA LEU A 132 10.56 6.24 -2.84
C LEU A 132 9.83 5.78 -4.12
N PRO A 133 10.56 5.35 -5.17
CA PRO A 133 9.95 4.81 -6.38
C PRO A 133 8.91 3.73 -6.07
N THR A 134 7.85 3.70 -6.87
CA THR A 134 6.75 2.73 -6.70
C THR A 134 7.26 1.30 -6.83
N THR A 135 7.09 0.51 -5.78
CA THR A 135 7.52 -0.89 -5.73
C THR A 135 6.46 -1.86 -6.23
N TYR A 136 5.18 -1.48 -6.17
CA TYR A 136 4.05 -2.31 -6.59
C TYR A 136 2.95 -1.46 -7.21
N TYR A 137 2.51 -1.82 -8.43
CA TYR A 137 1.38 -1.17 -9.10
C TYR A 137 0.10 -1.92 -8.77
N ASP A 138 -0.85 -1.23 -8.19
CA ASP A 138 -2.12 -1.78 -7.74
C ASP A 138 -3.30 -0.93 -8.22
N GLY A 139 -4.51 -1.37 -7.97
CA GLY A 139 -5.74 -0.67 -8.32
C GLY A 139 -6.86 -0.90 -7.32
N GLN A 140 -7.90 -0.07 -7.41
CA GLN A 140 -9.13 -0.28 -6.65
C GLN A 140 -9.83 -1.54 -7.15
N GLY A 141 -10.15 -2.47 -6.24
CA GLY A 141 -10.95 -3.66 -6.52
C GLY A 141 -12.16 -3.76 -5.60
N PHE A 142 -13.01 -4.75 -5.89
CA PHE A 142 -14.17 -5.11 -5.09
C PHE A 142 -14.25 -6.62 -4.94
N ILE A 143 -14.45 -7.13 -3.73
CA ILE A 143 -14.72 -8.54 -3.51
C ILE A 143 -16.20 -8.73 -3.21
N VAL A 144 -16.80 -9.71 -3.86
CA VAL A 144 -18.22 -10.06 -3.73
C VAL A 144 -18.40 -11.56 -3.56
N ARG A 145 -19.54 -11.96 -3.00
CA ARG A 145 -19.94 -13.38 -2.98
C ARG A 145 -20.32 -13.83 -4.40
N ARG A 146 -19.86 -15.01 -4.82
CA ARG A 146 -20.22 -15.60 -6.14
C ARG A 146 -21.73 -15.73 -6.34
N THR A 147 -22.49 -15.94 -5.25
CA THR A 147 -23.95 -16.02 -5.28
C THR A 147 -24.62 -14.73 -5.78
N LEU A 148 -23.90 -13.61 -5.81
CA LEU A 148 -24.41 -12.37 -6.38
C LEU A 148 -24.52 -12.41 -7.91
N GLY A 149 -23.83 -13.34 -8.57
CA GLY A 149 -23.92 -13.57 -10.02
C GLY A 149 -23.36 -12.44 -10.90
N VAL A 150 -22.56 -11.52 -10.33
CA VAL A 150 -21.99 -10.38 -11.04
C VAL A 150 -20.58 -10.68 -11.53
N SER A 151 -20.20 -10.10 -12.66
CA SER A 151 -18.86 -10.21 -13.29
C SER A 151 -18.15 -8.88 -13.44
N SER A 152 -18.80 -7.77 -13.04
CA SER A 152 -18.23 -6.44 -13.11
C SER A 152 -18.79 -5.57 -11.99
N ALA A 153 -17.95 -4.70 -11.45
CA ALA A 153 -18.35 -3.71 -10.46
C ALA A 153 -19.43 -2.73 -10.97
N LYS A 154 -19.56 -2.58 -12.29
CA LYS A 154 -20.64 -1.77 -12.91
C LYS A 154 -22.04 -2.36 -12.73
N GLN A 155 -22.16 -3.61 -12.33
CA GLN A 155 -23.44 -4.29 -12.06
C GLN A 155 -23.89 -4.11 -10.59
N LEU A 156 -23.16 -3.36 -9.78
CA LEU A 156 -23.36 -3.24 -8.33
C LEU A 156 -24.15 -1.98 -7.93
N HIS A 157 -25.13 -1.57 -8.76
CA HIS A 157 -26.02 -0.45 -8.43
C HIS A 157 -26.79 -0.71 -7.13
N GLY A 158 -26.80 0.24 -6.22
CA GLY A 158 -27.51 0.15 -4.94
C GLY A 158 -26.86 -0.73 -3.87
N ALA A 159 -25.72 -1.37 -4.16
CA ALA A 159 -25.06 -2.28 -3.23
C ALA A 159 -24.49 -1.57 -1.98
N LYS A 160 -24.51 -2.26 -0.84
CA LYS A 160 -23.81 -1.83 0.38
C LYS A 160 -22.33 -2.15 0.27
N ILE A 161 -21.48 -1.14 0.39
CA ILE A 161 -20.03 -1.27 0.22
C ILE A 161 -19.31 -0.98 1.53
N CYS A 162 -18.63 -1.98 2.09
CA CYS A 162 -17.74 -1.80 3.22
C CYS A 162 -16.35 -1.29 2.75
N PHE A 163 -15.78 -0.33 3.47
CA PHE A 163 -14.42 0.16 3.27
C PHE A 163 -13.85 0.77 4.54
N SER A 164 -12.53 0.91 4.60
CA SER A 164 -11.85 1.60 5.70
C SER A 164 -11.83 3.11 5.46
N GLY A 165 -12.12 3.88 6.49
CA GLY A 165 -12.03 5.34 6.46
C GLY A 165 -10.59 5.89 6.41
N SER A 166 -9.58 5.07 6.73
CA SER A 166 -8.17 5.51 6.83
C SER A 166 -7.36 5.39 5.53
N GLY A 167 -7.98 4.88 4.44
CA GLY A 167 -7.32 4.64 3.16
C GLY A 167 -7.82 5.56 2.04
N THR A 168 -7.36 5.27 0.82
CA THR A 168 -7.83 5.93 -0.41
C THR A 168 -9.13 5.34 -0.95
N ALA A 169 -9.50 4.14 -0.50
CA ALA A 169 -10.66 3.39 -1.00
C ALA A 169 -11.97 4.18 -0.94
N LYS A 170 -12.21 4.96 0.12
CA LYS A 170 -13.40 5.81 0.24
C LYS A 170 -13.60 6.73 -0.97
N ASN A 171 -12.55 7.45 -1.35
CA ASN A 171 -12.59 8.37 -2.48
C ASN A 171 -12.64 7.62 -3.82
N ASN A 172 -11.84 6.57 -3.97
CA ASN A 172 -11.82 5.75 -5.18
C ASN A 172 -13.20 5.14 -5.48
N ILE A 173 -13.86 4.60 -4.46
CA ILE A 173 -15.22 4.03 -4.58
C ILE A 173 -16.20 5.13 -5.01
N LYS A 174 -16.20 6.26 -4.30
CA LYS A 174 -17.07 7.39 -4.63
C LYS A 174 -16.90 7.85 -6.07
N ASP A 175 -15.66 7.99 -6.52
CA ASP A 175 -15.36 8.48 -7.88
C ASP A 175 -15.74 7.43 -8.93
N PHE A 176 -15.50 6.14 -8.67
CA PHE A 176 -15.91 5.06 -9.56
C PHE A 176 -17.44 5.03 -9.77
N PHE A 177 -18.22 5.06 -8.69
CA PHE A 177 -19.69 5.00 -8.78
C PHE A 177 -20.24 6.26 -9.43
N LYS A 178 -19.71 7.43 -9.10
CA LYS A 178 -20.07 8.70 -9.76
C LYS A 178 -19.76 8.68 -11.26
N LEU A 179 -18.58 8.21 -11.66
CA LEU A 179 -18.17 8.15 -13.06
C LEU A 179 -19.10 7.27 -13.89
N HIS A 180 -19.64 6.21 -13.29
CA HIS A 180 -20.53 5.26 -13.97
C HIS A 180 -22.02 5.52 -13.74
N ASN A 181 -22.42 6.65 -13.13
CA ASN A 181 -23.79 6.98 -12.78
C ASN A 181 -24.47 5.86 -11.98
N LEU A 182 -23.78 5.30 -11.00
CA LEU A 182 -24.28 4.25 -10.12
C LEU A 182 -24.46 4.78 -8.71
N ASP A 183 -25.54 4.38 -8.05
CA ASP A 183 -25.72 4.61 -6.63
C ASP A 183 -25.14 3.45 -5.82
N TYR A 184 -24.74 3.73 -4.58
CA TYR A 184 -24.34 2.74 -3.59
C TYR A 184 -24.62 3.21 -2.17
N VAL A 185 -24.65 2.29 -1.23
CA VAL A 185 -24.80 2.59 0.19
C VAL A 185 -23.43 2.44 0.87
N PRO A 186 -22.79 3.54 1.29
CA PRO A 186 -21.49 3.47 1.95
C PRO A 186 -21.60 2.90 3.36
N VAL A 187 -20.75 1.93 3.67
CA VAL A 187 -20.58 1.35 5.00
C VAL A 187 -19.14 1.57 5.44
N GLU A 188 -18.89 2.73 6.01
CA GLU A 188 -17.58 3.04 6.58
C GLU A 188 -17.38 2.25 7.88
N VAL A 189 -16.37 1.38 7.88
CA VAL A 189 -16.11 0.52 9.04
C VAL A 189 -15.37 1.31 10.11
N PRO A 190 -15.85 1.29 11.36
CA PRO A 190 -15.21 2.02 12.45
C PRO A 190 -13.75 1.65 12.63
N VAL A 191 -12.96 2.62 13.06
CA VAL A 191 -11.56 2.46 13.38
C VAL A 191 -11.35 1.33 14.40
N GLY A 192 -10.37 0.46 14.15
CA GLY A 192 -10.10 -0.70 15.00
C GLY A 192 -10.98 -1.93 14.71
N LYS A 193 -11.92 -1.83 13.76
CA LYS A 193 -12.69 -2.98 13.28
C LYS A 193 -12.18 -3.46 11.92
N SER A 194 -12.33 -4.74 11.68
CA SER A 194 -11.92 -5.39 10.43
C SER A 194 -13.00 -5.21 9.35
N VAL A 195 -12.64 -4.59 8.22
CA VAL A 195 -13.55 -4.47 7.06
C VAL A 195 -13.88 -5.85 6.50
N LYS A 196 -12.91 -6.76 6.51
CA LYS A 196 -13.09 -8.16 6.12
C LYS A 196 -14.20 -8.83 6.93
N ASP A 197 -14.19 -8.65 8.25
CA ASP A 197 -15.16 -9.29 9.13
C ASP A 197 -16.57 -8.70 8.92
N PHE A 198 -16.69 -7.38 8.71
CA PHE A 198 -17.95 -6.74 8.33
C PHE A 198 -18.56 -7.35 7.06
N TYR A 199 -17.71 -7.60 6.06
CA TYR A 199 -18.16 -8.24 4.83
C TYR A 199 -18.55 -9.72 5.05
N ILE A 200 -17.75 -10.49 5.78
CA ILE A 200 -18.04 -11.90 6.07
C ILE A 200 -19.33 -12.04 6.88
N ASP A 201 -19.55 -11.17 7.87
CA ASP A 201 -20.77 -11.11 8.69
C ASP A 201 -22.02 -10.66 7.91
N GLY A 202 -21.91 -10.31 6.64
CA GLY A 202 -23.04 -9.87 5.80
C GLY A 202 -23.55 -8.46 6.09
N LYS A 203 -22.76 -7.61 6.76
CA LYS A 203 -23.12 -6.21 7.02
C LYS A 203 -23.04 -5.35 5.76
N CYS A 204 -22.38 -5.84 4.72
CA CYS A 204 -22.32 -5.27 3.39
C CYS A 204 -22.31 -6.36 2.31
N ASP A 205 -22.66 -5.97 1.09
CA ASP A 205 -22.74 -6.86 -0.06
C ASP A 205 -21.35 -7.10 -0.67
N MET A 206 -20.48 -6.08 -0.56
CA MET A 206 -19.12 -6.11 -1.06
C MET A 206 -18.17 -5.34 -0.16
N TYR A 207 -16.88 -5.65 -0.32
CA TYR A 207 -15.78 -4.98 0.33
C TYR A 207 -14.86 -4.36 -0.74
N GLY A 208 -14.61 -3.05 -0.64
CA GLY A 208 -13.78 -2.30 -1.57
C GLY A 208 -12.47 -1.86 -0.93
N THR A 209 -11.34 -2.21 -1.56
CA THR A 209 -9.98 -1.74 -1.25
C THR A 209 -9.06 -2.06 -2.44
N ASP A 210 -7.76 -1.94 -2.27
CA ASP A 210 -6.75 -2.31 -3.25
C ASP A 210 -6.91 -3.79 -3.66
N ALA A 211 -6.76 -4.10 -4.94
CA ALA A 211 -6.95 -5.45 -5.47
C ALA A 211 -6.01 -6.47 -4.82
N SER A 212 -4.76 -6.09 -4.57
CA SER A 212 -3.80 -6.92 -3.83
C SER A 212 -4.27 -7.21 -2.40
N GLY A 213 -4.82 -6.19 -1.72
CA GLY A 213 -5.39 -6.32 -0.39
C GLY A 213 -6.59 -7.26 -0.35
N LEU A 214 -7.43 -7.24 -1.39
CA LEU A 214 -8.54 -8.19 -1.53
C LEU A 214 -8.04 -9.62 -1.75
N ALA A 215 -7.01 -9.81 -2.56
CA ALA A 215 -6.41 -11.11 -2.81
C ALA A 215 -5.82 -11.68 -1.51
N SER A 216 -5.06 -10.89 -0.78
CA SER A 216 -4.50 -11.23 0.52
C SER A 216 -5.60 -11.63 1.54
N ASN A 217 -6.64 -10.79 1.68
CA ASN A 217 -7.74 -11.07 2.59
C ASN A 217 -8.53 -12.32 2.19
N ARG A 218 -8.76 -12.52 0.88
CA ARG A 218 -9.46 -13.69 0.35
C ARG A 218 -8.74 -15.00 0.67
N TYR A 219 -7.41 -14.99 0.62
CA TYR A 219 -6.60 -16.15 1.01
C TYR A 219 -6.92 -16.62 2.44
N GLY A 220 -7.17 -15.70 3.37
CA GLY A 220 -7.55 -16.00 4.75
C GLY A 220 -9.04 -16.29 4.99
N PHE A 221 -9.88 -16.39 3.96
CA PHE A 221 -11.28 -16.76 4.12
C PHE A 221 -11.43 -18.27 4.33
N LYS A 222 -12.45 -18.68 5.10
CA LYS A 222 -12.79 -20.10 5.29
C LYS A 222 -13.17 -20.80 3.97
N HIS A 223 -13.77 -20.05 3.04
CA HIS A 223 -14.25 -20.51 1.73
C HIS A 223 -13.86 -19.50 0.64
N PRO A 224 -12.57 -19.37 0.28
CA PRO A 224 -12.12 -18.38 -0.68
C PRO A 224 -12.72 -18.56 -2.08
N GLU A 225 -13.10 -19.79 -2.44
CA GLU A 225 -13.72 -20.14 -3.72
C GLU A 225 -15.13 -19.55 -3.88
N ARG A 226 -15.78 -19.18 -2.77
CA ARG A 226 -17.13 -18.57 -2.79
C ARG A 226 -17.11 -17.06 -3.04
N HIS A 227 -15.95 -16.49 -3.21
CA HIS A 227 -15.75 -15.06 -3.39
C HIS A 227 -15.00 -14.80 -4.70
N VAL A 228 -15.32 -13.68 -5.34
CA VAL A 228 -14.65 -13.22 -6.56
C VAL A 228 -14.25 -11.77 -6.40
N ILE A 229 -13.08 -11.42 -6.95
CA ILE A 229 -12.58 -10.05 -7.03
C ILE A 229 -12.95 -9.53 -8.42
N LEU A 230 -13.56 -8.33 -8.47
CA LEU A 230 -14.01 -7.63 -9.67
C LEU A 230 -13.07 -6.45 -9.96
#